data_3e170f1da5d15c29bc73743a031b9630
#
_entry.id   3e170f1da5d15c29bc73743a031b9630
#
_cell.length_a   1.000
_cell.length_b   1.000
_cell.length_c   1.000
_cell.angle_alpha   90.00
_cell.angle_beta   90.00
_cell.angle_gamma   90.00
#
_symmetry.space_group_name_H-M   'P 1'
#
loop_
_entity.id
_entity.type
_entity.pdbx_description
1 polymer ?
#
loop_
_entity_poly.entity_id
_entity_poly.type
_entity_poly.pdbx_seq_one_letter_code
_entity_poly.pdbx_strand_id
1 'polypeptide(L)'
;MSIQDPRERPPERQQAADQAHAQWKDADSDFAGLVNLWRGFEEQRQALTASPLRNWCRKNFLNYLRLREWRDSHRQLSLICRDLQLSLNKEPADYPKLHKAVLVGLLSQIGQKTEDGDYLGARQRRFWIHPSSGIGKKRPQWLMTAELVETTKLYARMVAKIDADWIEPLA
;
A
#
# COMPACT_ATOMS: atom_id res chain seq x y z
N MET A 1 16.55 -0.15 -3.06
CA MET A 1 15.99 0.57 -4.22
C MET A 1 14.56 0.95 -3.84
N SER A 2 14.25 2.24 -3.75
CA SER A 2 12.91 2.71 -3.34
C SER A 2 12.03 2.80 -4.57
N ILE A 3 10.93 2.04 -4.62
CA ILE A 3 9.92 2.14 -5.67
C ILE A 3 9.03 3.33 -5.32
N GLN A 4 8.90 4.27 -6.26
CA GLN A 4 8.01 5.41 -6.08
C GLN A 4 6.56 5.01 -6.36
N ASP A 5 5.62 5.57 -5.59
CA ASP A 5 4.19 5.40 -5.83
C ASP A 5 3.84 5.88 -7.26
N PRO A 6 3.21 5.03 -8.08
CA PRO A 6 2.86 5.40 -9.45
C PRO A 6 1.66 6.34 -9.54
N ARG A 7 0.89 6.53 -8.47
CA ARG A 7 -0.27 7.42 -8.45
C ARG A 7 0.17 8.87 -8.44
N GLU A 8 -0.31 9.65 -9.38
CA GLU A 8 -0.06 11.08 -9.46
C GLU A 8 -1.29 11.86 -9.01
N ARG A 9 -1.07 12.95 -8.29
CA ARG A 9 -2.12 13.80 -7.76
C ARG A 9 -1.79 15.27 -8.01
N PRO A 10 -1.91 15.73 -9.28
CA PRO A 10 -1.61 17.10 -9.65
C PRO A 10 -2.45 18.08 -8.83
N PRO A 11 -1.88 19.17 -8.32
CA PRO A 11 -2.59 20.12 -7.45
C PRO A 11 -3.88 20.67 -8.07
N GLU A 12 -3.85 20.96 -9.38
CA GLU A 12 -4.98 21.49 -10.13
C GLU A 12 -6.07 20.45 -10.47
N ARG A 13 -5.80 19.16 -10.27
CA ARG A 13 -6.70 18.05 -10.63
C ARG A 13 -6.84 17.00 -9.52
N GLN A 14 -6.63 17.37 -8.29
CA GLN A 14 -6.64 16.44 -7.15
C GLN A 14 -7.93 15.63 -7.04
N GLN A 15 -9.07 16.28 -7.18
CA GLN A 15 -10.37 15.61 -7.08
C GLN A 15 -10.56 14.56 -8.18
N ALA A 16 -10.18 14.87 -9.42
CA ALA A 16 -10.26 13.92 -10.53
C ALA A 16 -9.31 12.72 -10.33
N ALA A 17 -8.10 12.96 -9.83
CA ALA A 17 -7.16 11.91 -9.50
C ALA A 17 -7.67 11.02 -8.38
N ASP A 18 -8.22 11.60 -7.31
CA ASP A 18 -8.81 10.86 -6.18
C ASP A 18 -9.98 9.98 -6.63
N GLN A 19 -10.83 10.48 -7.52
CA GLN A 19 -11.92 9.70 -8.12
C GLN A 19 -11.39 8.54 -8.97
N ALA A 20 -10.38 8.79 -9.80
CA ALA A 20 -9.78 7.74 -10.62
C ALA A 20 -9.11 6.65 -9.77
N HIS A 21 -8.44 7.03 -8.69
CA HIS A 21 -7.75 6.10 -7.79
C HIS A 21 -8.70 5.34 -6.85
N ALA A 22 -9.94 5.82 -6.65
CA ALA A 22 -10.91 5.22 -5.74
C ALA A 22 -11.23 3.75 -6.08
N GLN A 23 -11.16 3.38 -7.36
CA GLN A 23 -11.42 2.01 -7.82
C GLN A 23 -10.47 0.96 -7.23
N TRP A 24 -9.26 1.36 -6.82
CA TRP A 24 -8.26 0.45 -6.24
C TRP A 24 -8.16 0.53 -4.72
N LYS A 25 -8.84 1.50 -4.09
CA LYS A 25 -8.79 1.64 -2.63
C LYS A 25 -9.40 0.41 -1.94
N ASP A 26 -8.70 -0.04 -0.92
CA ASP A 26 -9.24 -0.99 0.04
C ASP A 26 -9.62 -0.24 1.32
N ALA A 27 -10.73 -0.64 1.94
CA ALA A 27 -11.27 0.06 3.09
C ALA A 27 -10.49 -0.18 4.39
N ASP A 28 -9.67 -1.22 4.43
CA ASP A 28 -8.92 -1.65 5.61
C ASP A 28 -7.40 -1.61 5.41
N SER A 29 -6.91 -1.40 4.17
CA SER A 29 -5.48 -1.49 3.88
C SER A 29 -5.04 -0.69 2.65
N ASP A 30 -4.08 0.21 2.84
CA ASP A 30 -3.38 0.86 1.73
C ASP A 30 -2.48 -0.13 0.97
N PHE A 31 -1.96 -1.18 1.62
CA PHE A 31 -1.19 -2.24 0.96
C PHE A 31 -2.07 -3.07 0.01
N ALA A 32 -3.27 -3.46 0.45
CA ALA A 32 -4.24 -4.12 -0.41
C ALA A 32 -4.66 -3.23 -1.58
N GLY A 33 -4.78 -1.92 -1.36
CA GLY A 33 -5.01 -0.94 -2.42
C GLY A 33 -3.93 -0.95 -3.50
N LEU A 34 -2.65 -1.07 -3.12
CA LEU A 34 -1.55 -1.21 -4.10
C LEU A 34 -1.61 -2.56 -4.85
N VAL A 35 -1.98 -3.63 -4.19
CA VAL A 35 -2.19 -4.93 -4.86
C VAL A 35 -3.31 -4.85 -5.89
N ASN A 36 -4.42 -4.16 -5.56
CA ASN A 36 -5.51 -3.94 -6.49
C ASN A 36 -5.08 -3.11 -7.71
N LEU A 37 -4.31 -2.05 -7.49
CA LEU A 37 -3.71 -1.25 -8.58
C LEU A 37 -2.81 -2.10 -9.47
N TRP A 38 -1.95 -2.92 -8.88
CA TRP A 38 -1.06 -3.82 -9.61
C TRP A 38 -1.85 -4.77 -10.52
N ARG A 39 -2.89 -5.41 -9.99
CA ARG A 39 -3.75 -6.30 -10.76
C ARG A 39 -4.44 -5.58 -11.91
N GLY A 40 -5.02 -4.42 -11.65
CA GLY A 40 -5.66 -3.61 -12.69
C GLY A 40 -4.67 -3.18 -13.79
N PHE A 41 -3.45 -2.83 -13.43
CA PHE A 41 -2.41 -2.50 -14.40
C PHE A 41 -1.99 -3.74 -15.24
N GLU A 42 -1.76 -4.88 -14.60
CA GLU A 42 -1.37 -6.11 -15.32
C GLU A 42 -2.46 -6.61 -16.26
N GLU A 43 -3.73 -6.52 -15.89
CA GLU A 43 -4.86 -6.81 -16.78
C GLU A 43 -4.84 -5.92 -18.02
N GLN A 44 -4.68 -4.62 -17.85
CA GLN A 44 -4.61 -3.67 -18.97
C GLN A 44 -3.37 -3.89 -19.84
N ARG A 45 -2.24 -4.21 -19.23
CA ARG A 45 -1.00 -4.51 -19.94
C ARG A 45 -1.12 -5.75 -20.82
N GLN A 46 -1.87 -6.75 -20.39
CA GLN A 46 -2.12 -7.96 -21.17
C GLN A 46 -3.11 -7.71 -22.32
N ALA A 47 -4.07 -6.82 -22.12
CA ALA A 47 -5.13 -6.53 -23.08
C ALA A 47 -4.76 -5.46 -24.12
N LEU A 48 -3.84 -4.54 -23.79
CA LEU A 48 -3.55 -3.36 -24.58
C LEU A 48 -2.12 -3.38 -25.14
N THR A 49 -1.94 -2.79 -26.32
CA THR A 49 -0.62 -2.43 -26.85
C THR A 49 -0.04 -1.21 -26.13
N ALA A 50 1.22 -0.86 -26.41
CA ALA A 50 1.96 0.16 -25.67
C ALA A 50 1.31 1.54 -25.64
N SER A 51 0.80 2.02 -26.77
CA SER A 51 0.21 3.37 -26.85
C SER A 51 -1.15 3.46 -26.13
N PRO A 52 -2.12 2.56 -26.34
CA PRO A 52 -3.34 2.51 -25.54
C PRO A 52 -3.09 2.34 -24.04
N LEU A 53 -2.09 1.55 -23.63
CA LEU A 53 -1.74 1.37 -22.23
C LEU A 53 -1.24 2.68 -21.60
N ARG A 54 -0.37 3.43 -22.28
CA ARG A 54 0.05 4.76 -21.81
C ARG A 54 -1.12 5.74 -21.68
N ASN A 55 -2.06 5.69 -22.62
CA ASN A 55 -3.27 6.51 -22.55
C ASN A 55 -4.16 6.11 -21.36
N TRP A 56 -4.30 4.83 -21.09
CA TRP A 56 -5.01 4.33 -19.92
C TRP A 56 -4.35 4.81 -18.62
N CYS A 57 -3.02 4.73 -18.50
CA CYS A 57 -2.30 5.27 -17.36
C CYS A 57 -2.58 6.78 -17.18
N ARG A 58 -2.47 7.56 -18.24
CA ARG A 58 -2.71 9.02 -18.21
C ARG A 58 -4.14 9.36 -17.77
N LYS A 59 -5.14 8.64 -18.26
CA LYS A 59 -6.56 8.83 -17.88
C LYS A 59 -6.80 8.53 -16.41
N ASN A 60 -6.03 7.62 -15.83
CA ASN A 60 -6.14 7.20 -14.44
C ASN A 60 -5.13 7.90 -13.51
N PHE A 61 -4.45 8.95 -13.98
CA PHE A 61 -3.42 9.65 -13.19
C PHE A 61 -2.34 8.71 -12.65
N LEU A 62 -1.84 7.83 -13.51
CA LEU A 62 -0.78 6.88 -13.21
C LEU A 62 0.47 7.21 -14.01
N ASN A 63 1.61 7.21 -13.33
CA ASN A 63 2.92 7.35 -13.98
C ASN A 63 3.35 6.03 -14.60
N TYR A 64 3.34 5.97 -15.92
CA TYR A 64 3.68 4.77 -16.67
C TYR A 64 5.12 4.29 -16.43
N LEU A 65 6.08 5.21 -16.27
CA LEU A 65 7.48 4.84 -16.03
C LEU A 65 7.64 4.18 -14.66
N ARG A 66 7.01 4.72 -13.61
CA ARG A 66 7.01 4.13 -12.27
C ARG A 66 6.34 2.76 -12.25
N LEU A 67 5.28 2.54 -13.01
CA LEU A 67 4.67 1.22 -13.17
C LEU A 67 5.59 0.23 -13.89
N ARG A 68 6.39 0.68 -14.85
CA ARG A 68 7.42 -0.15 -15.47
C ARG A 68 8.52 -0.52 -14.48
N GLU A 69 9.03 0.43 -13.72
CA GLU A 69 10.02 0.19 -12.66
C GLU A 69 9.48 -0.79 -11.62
N TRP A 70 8.22 -0.65 -11.25
CA TRP A 70 7.55 -1.57 -10.35
C TRP A 70 7.51 -2.99 -10.93
N ARG A 71 7.15 -3.10 -12.19
CA ARG A 71 7.13 -4.39 -12.89
C ARG A 71 8.52 -5.04 -12.99
N ASP A 72 9.54 -4.24 -13.29
CA ASP A 72 10.91 -4.74 -13.36
C ASP A 72 11.39 -5.24 -11.99
N SER A 73 11.07 -4.52 -10.91
CA SER A 73 11.35 -4.94 -9.55
C SER A 73 10.61 -6.23 -9.17
N HIS A 74 9.33 -6.35 -9.52
CA HIS A 74 8.55 -7.56 -9.31
C HIS A 74 9.17 -8.76 -10.04
N ARG A 75 9.62 -8.56 -11.30
CA ARG A 75 10.30 -9.60 -12.07
C ARG A 75 11.60 -10.03 -11.41
N GLN A 76 12.40 -9.09 -10.94
CA GLN A 76 13.66 -9.41 -10.24
C GLN A 76 13.40 -10.20 -8.96
N LEU A 77 12.43 -9.79 -8.14
CA LEU A 77 12.04 -10.53 -6.93
C LEU A 77 11.53 -11.93 -7.25
N SER A 78 10.76 -12.08 -8.33
CA SER A 78 10.27 -13.40 -8.77
C SER A 78 11.41 -14.33 -9.20
N LEU A 79 12.46 -13.80 -9.82
CA LEU A 79 13.67 -14.57 -10.16
C LEU A 79 14.41 -15.01 -8.90
N ILE A 80 14.60 -14.11 -7.93
CA ILE A 80 15.22 -14.42 -6.64
C ILE A 80 14.44 -15.51 -5.91
N CYS A 81 13.12 -15.41 -5.85
CA CYS A 81 12.27 -16.44 -5.25
C CYS A 81 12.50 -17.82 -5.91
N ARG A 82 12.62 -17.85 -7.23
CA ARG A 82 12.91 -19.10 -7.97
C ARG A 82 14.28 -19.66 -7.61
N ASP A 83 15.32 -18.82 -7.59
CA ASP A 83 16.68 -19.24 -7.25
C ASP A 83 16.78 -19.77 -5.82
N LEU A 84 15.97 -19.22 -4.91
CA LEU A 84 15.82 -19.68 -3.53
C LEU A 84 14.84 -20.85 -3.38
N GLN A 85 14.32 -21.39 -4.48
CA GLN A 85 13.33 -22.48 -4.50
C GLN A 85 12.05 -22.18 -3.69
N LEU A 86 11.67 -20.90 -3.57
CA LEU A 86 10.45 -20.48 -2.93
C LEU A 86 9.27 -20.62 -3.90
N SER A 87 8.19 -21.27 -3.45
CA SER A 87 6.97 -21.37 -4.22
C SER A 87 6.18 -20.08 -4.18
N LEU A 88 5.80 -19.56 -5.35
CA LEU A 88 4.86 -18.45 -5.43
C LEU A 88 3.42 -18.97 -5.31
N ASN A 89 2.55 -18.15 -4.73
CA ASN A 89 1.13 -18.47 -4.62
C ASN A 89 0.51 -18.59 -6.03
N LYS A 90 -0.31 -19.62 -6.23
CA LYS A 90 -1.14 -19.78 -7.44
C LYS A 90 -2.40 -18.92 -7.36
N GLU A 91 -2.95 -18.81 -6.16
CA GLU A 91 -4.15 -18.03 -5.86
C GLU A 91 -3.78 -16.80 -5.02
N PRO A 92 -4.55 -15.70 -5.13
CA PRO A 92 -4.34 -14.52 -4.29
C PRO A 92 -4.39 -14.87 -2.80
N ALA A 93 -3.45 -14.34 -2.02
CA ALA A 93 -3.49 -14.46 -0.57
C ALA A 93 -4.71 -13.70 -0.01
N ASP A 94 -5.33 -14.26 1.02
CA ASP A 94 -6.36 -13.57 1.79
C ASP A 94 -5.76 -12.42 2.61
N TYR A 95 -6.62 -11.58 3.19
CA TYR A 95 -6.20 -10.42 3.97
C TYR A 95 -5.24 -10.79 5.12
N PRO A 96 -5.55 -11.78 5.99
CA PRO A 96 -4.64 -12.15 7.07
C PRO A 96 -3.26 -12.63 6.60
N LYS A 97 -3.19 -13.46 5.59
CA LYS A 97 -1.91 -13.99 5.07
C LYS A 97 -1.03 -12.90 4.49
N LEU A 98 -1.62 -12.02 3.66
CA LEU A 98 -0.91 -10.88 3.09
C LEU A 98 -0.35 -9.98 4.20
N HIS A 99 -1.21 -9.58 5.15
CA HIS A 99 -0.83 -8.58 6.13
C HIS A 99 0.07 -9.13 7.23
N LYS A 100 -0.05 -10.40 7.61
CA LYS A 100 0.91 -11.05 8.51
C LYS A 100 2.30 -11.10 7.88
N ALA A 101 2.41 -11.40 6.59
CA ALA A 101 3.69 -11.40 5.88
C ALA A 101 4.34 -10.00 5.86
N VAL A 102 3.55 -8.94 5.66
CA VAL A 102 4.03 -7.56 5.71
C VAL A 102 4.39 -7.15 7.15
N LEU A 103 3.57 -7.55 8.13
CA LEU A 103 3.73 -7.21 9.55
C LEU A 103 5.06 -7.70 10.13
N VAL A 104 5.56 -8.86 9.71
CA VAL A 104 6.88 -9.37 10.13
C VAL A 104 7.99 -8.34 9.93
N GLY A 105 7.93 -7.58 8.83
CA GLY A 105 8.89 -6.49 8.54
C GLY A 105 8.57 -5.16 9.22
N LEU A 106 7.38 -5.02 9.83
CA LEU A 106 6.86 -3.75 10.35
C LEU A 106 6.48 -3.82 11.85
N LEU A 107 6.97 -4.81 12.60
CA LEU A 107 6.64 -4.98 14.02
C LEU A 107 6.97 -3.75 14.88
N SER A 108 7.99 -2.98 14.52
CA SER A 108 8.34 -1.71 15.19
C SER A 108 7.45 -0.53 14.79
N GLN A 109 6.57 -0.70 13.82
CA GLN A 109 5.74 0.34 13.24
C GLN A 109 4.24 0.03 13.40
N ILE A 110 3.88 -0.46 14.56
CA ILE A 110 2.50 -0.74 14.99
C ILE A 110 2.00 0.46 15.79
N GLY A 111 0.72 0.76 15.69
CA GLY A 111 0.03 1.75 16.49
C GLY A 111 -1.25 1.24 17.09
N GLN A 112 -1.47 1.57 18.36
CA GLN A 112 -2.72 1.34 19.07
C GLN A 112 -3.49 2.66 19.15
N LYS A 113 -4.77 2.64 18.81
CA LYS A 113 -5.64 3.80 18.89
C LYS A 113 -5.81 4.26 20.34
N THR A 114 -5.67 5.55 20.57
CA THR A 114 -5.93 6.19 21.86
C THR A 114 -7.36 6.73 21.95
N GLU A 115 -7.76 7.17 23.12
CA GLU A 115 -9.06 7.84 23.34
C GLU A 115 -9.15 9.18 22.58
N ASP A 116 -8.02 9.87 22.40
CA ASP A 116 -7.93 11.13 21.66
C ASP A 116 -8.06 10.94 20.13
N GLY A 117 -8.08 9.70 19.65
CA GLY A 117 -8.25 9.35 18.24
C GLY A 117 -6.97 9.38 17.41
N ASP A 118 -5.82 9.61 18.03
CA ASP A 118 -4.50 9.35 17.46
C ASP A 118 -4.03 7.92 17.80
N TYR A 119 -2.80 7.60 17.46
CA TYR A 119 -2.21 6.28 17.66
C TYR A 119 -0.94 6.39 18.50
N LEU A 120 -0.80 5.50 19.47
CA LEU A 120 0.41 5.32 20.25
C LEU A 120 1.24 4.19 19.62
N GLY A 121 2.41 4.54 19.14
CA GLY A 121 3.37 3.60 18.56
C GLY A 121 4.55 3.27 19.47
N ALA A 122 5.56 2.63 18.89
CA ALA A 122 6.80 2.32 19.59
C ALA A 122 7.46 3.58 20.19
N ARG A 123 8.19 3.41 21.32
CA ARG A 123 8.87 4.49 22.05
C ARG A 123 7.95 5.66 22.46
N GLN A 124 6.67 5.36 22.73
CA GLN A 124 5.66 6.35 23.14
C GLN A 124 5.42 7.47 22.11
N ARG A 125 5.74 7.21 20.84
CA ARG A 125 5.50 8.19 19.78
C ARG A 125 4.02 8.20 19.39
N ARG A 126 3.40 9.38 19.41
CA ARG A 126 2.01 9.58 18.96
C ARG A 126 1.99 10.02 17.51
N PHE A 127 1.08 9.46 16.72
CA PHE A 127 0.92 9.80 15.31
C PHE A 127 -0.55 9.70 14.85
N TRP A 128 -0.82 10.30 13.72
CA TRP A 128 -2.14 10.31 13.09
C TRP A 128 -2.08 9.59 11.74
N ILE A 129 -3.21 9.03 11.30
CA ILE A 129 -3.32 8.50 9.93
C ILE A 129 -3.30 9.68 8.97
N HIS A 130 -2.45 9.62 7.94
CA HIS A 130 -2.38 10.67 6.93
C HIS A 130 -3.71 10.76 6.14
N PRO A 131 -4.21 11.97 5.82
CA PRO A 131 -5.49 12.15 5.10
C PRO A 131 -5.58 11.45 3.75
N SER A 132 -4.44 11.17 3.09
CA SER A 132 -4.41 10.44 1.82
C SER A 132 -4.64 8.93 1.96
N SER A 133 -4.60 8.37 3.18
CA SER A 133 -4.87 6.96 3.41
C SER A 133 -6.33 6.60 3.14
N GLY A 134 -6.55 5.43 2.53
CA GLY A 134 -7.90 4.91 2.28
C GLY A 134 -8.66 4.55 3.56
N ILE A 135 -7.97 4.27 4.67
CA ILE A 135 -8.58 3.81 5.93
C ILE A 135 -8.82 4.92 6.96
N GLY A 136 -8.48 6.16 6.63
CA GLY A 136 -8.49 7.27 7.61
C GLY A 136 -9.81 7.51 8.34
N LYS A 137 -10.94 7.17 7.74
CA LYS A 137 -12.27 7.32 8.36
C LYS A 137 -12.62 6.20 9.34
N LYS A 138 -12.09 5.00 9.15
CA LYS A 138 -12.42 3.82 9.98
C LYS A 138 -11.71 3.78 11.32
N ARG A 139 -10.53 4.39 11.42
CA ARG A 139 -9.72 4.45 12.64
C ARG A 139 -9.70 3.14 13.42
N PRO A 140 -9.11 2.06 12.87
CA PRO A 140 -9.07 0.76 13.51
C PRO A 140 -8.36 0.81 14.86
N GLN A 141 -8.66 -0.13 15.77
CA GLN A 141 -8.02 -0.21 17.10
C GLN A 141 -6.51 -0.44 17.01
N TRP A 142 -6.08 -1.29 16.07
CA TRP A 142 -4.68 -1.58 15.79
C TRP A 142 -4.38 -1.41 14.33
N LEU A 143 -3.24 -0.84 14.03
CA LEU A 143 -2.74 -0.70 12.67
C LEU A 143 -1.23 -0.92 12.60
N MET A 144 -0.76 -1.25 11.39
CA MET A 144 0.64 -1.15 11.01
C MET A 144 0.82 -0.06 9.96
N THR A 145 2.00 0.55 9.92
CA THR A 145 2.36 1.56 8.94
C THR A 145 3.72 1.29 8.33
N ALA A 146 3.89 1.54 7.05
CA ALA A 146 5.20 1.44 6.40
C ALA A 146 6.05 2.67 6.64
N GLU A 147 5.44 3.84 6.85
CA GLU A 147 6.14 5.10 6.89
C GLU A 147 5.52 6.06 7.91
N LEU A 148 6.38 6.69 8.70
CA LEU A 148 6.02 7.81 9.56
C LEU A 148 6.69 9.08 9.03
N VAL A 149 5.88 10.07 8.66
CA VAL A 149 6.34 11.34 8.06
C VAL A 149 6.03 12.47 9.02
N GLU A 150 7.06 13.24 9.38
CA GLU A 150 6.93 14.41 10.21
C GLU A 150 6.69 15.65 9.33
N THR A 151 5.59 16.34 9.61
CA THR A 151 5.25 17.63 9.02
C THR A 151 4.89 18.59 10.16
N THR A 152 3.66 19.12 10.22
CA THR A 152 3.15 19.80 11.42
C THR A 152 2.87 18.84 12.57
N LYS A 153 2.59 17.59 12.24
CA LYS A 153 2.41 16.45 13.14
C LYS A 153 3.11 15.23 12.54
N LEU A 154 3.21 14.17 13.31
CA LEU A 154 3.69 12.88 12.82
C LEU A 154 2.53 12.11 12.18
N TYR A 155 2.66 11.79 10.91
CA TYR A 155 1.64 11.09 10.13
C TYR A 155 2.11 9.71 9.67
N ALA A 156 1.22 8.73 9.81
CA ALA A 156 1.40 7.41 9.22
C ALA A 156 0.88 7.36 7.79
N ARG A 157 1.74 6.95 6.86
CA ARG A 157 1.39 6.64 5.47
C ARG A 157 1.50 5.15 5.22
N MET A 158 0.76 4.67 4.23
CA MET A 158 0.71 3.23 3.93
C MET A 158 0.35 2.44 5.18
N VAL A 159 -0.89 2.55 5.59
CA VAL A 159 -1.43 1.92 6.80
C VAL A 159 -2.36 0.76 6.45
N ALA A 160 -2.38 -0.23 7.32
CA ALA A 160 -3.36 -1.32 7.28
C ALA A 160 -3.87 -1.62 8.69
N LYS A 161 -5.16 -1.95 8.76
CA LYS A 161 -5.76 -2.55 9.94
C LYS A 161 -5.10 -3.91 10.20
N ILE A 162 -4.73 -4.17 11.45
CA ILE A 162 -4.24 -5.46 11.90
C ILE A 162 -5.08 -5.96 13.08
N ASP A 163 -4.97 -7.25 13.34
CA ASP A 163 -5.52 -7.88 14.52
C ASP A 163 -4.43 -7.94 15.60
N ALA A 164 -4.77 -7.62 16.85
CA ALA A 164 -3.85 -7.69 17.96
C ALA A 164 -3.25 -9.09 18.14
N ASP A 165 -4.05 -10.12 17.88
CA ASP A 165 -3.65 -11.53 17.99
C ASP A 165 -2.53 -11.94 17.01
N TRP A 166 -2.25 -11.09 16.00
CA TRP A 166 -1.15 -11.35 15.07
C TRP A 166 0.21 -10.89 15.60
N ILE A 167 0.21 -10.00 16.57
CA ILE A 167 1.44 -9.31 17.01
C ILE A 167 2.33 -10.26 17.79
N GLU A 168 1.81 -10.86 18.85
CA GLU A 168 2.59 -11.71 19.76
C GLU A 168 3.25 -12.91 19.06
N PRO A 169 2.54 -13.70 18.20
CA PRO A 169 3.17 -14.83 17.50
C PRO A 169 4.25 -14.44 16.49
N LEU A 170 4.30 -13.17 16.06
CA LEU A 170 5.26 -12.67 15.07
C LEU A 170 6.40 -11.86 15.70
N ALA A 171 6.27 -11.49 16.97
CA ALA A 171 7.30 -10.77 17.72
C ALA A 171 8.32 -11.76 18.30
#